data_d66d078a509ba6d49e7ae2dffb25ce24
#
_entry.id   d66d078a509ba6d49e7ae2dffb25ce24
#
_cell.length_a   1.000
_cell.length_b   1.000
_cell.length_c   1.000
_cell.angle_alpha   90.00
_cell.angle_beta   90.00
_cell.angle_gamma   90.00
#
_symmetry.space_group_name_H-M   'P 1'
#
loop_
_entity.id
_entity.type
_entity.pdbx_description
1 polymer ?
#
loop_
_entity_poly.entity_id
_entity_poly.type
_entity_poly.pdbx_seq_one_letter_code
_entity_poly.pdbx_strand_id
1 'polypeptide(L)'
;MATYGRYRGRNNQDLVEHLRRSRVIKSDRVFEVMSSVDRGKYLNTYSSVAYVDAPQGIGYGVTISAPHMHAYALELLEEKLRNGTRALDVGSGSGYLTACMALMMGPHGLAVGIDHIPELRALAEENIRLDHQELLNDGRVELVVGDGRLGYPSRGPYDAIHVGAAAKEMPQPLIDQLAPGGRLIVPMGPENSDQTLMQIDKTLDGKIKQRSLIGVVFVPLTDKERQYRRS
;
A
#
# COMPACT_ATOMS: atom_id res chain seq x y z
N MET A 1 -15.94 -2.38 -19.31
CA MET A 1 -15.11 -1.59 -18.37
C MET A 1 -15.95 -1.34 -17.14
N ALA A 2 -15.54 -1.86 -15.98
CA ALA A 2 -16.21 -1.54 -14.73
C ALA A 2 -15.96 -0.05 -14.43
N THR A 3 -17.03 0.69 -14.12
CA THR A 3 -16.98 2.13 -13.81
C THR A 3 -16.45 2.33 -12.39
N TYR A 4 -15.16 2.04 -12.17
CA TYR A 4 -14.46 2.41 -10.95
C TYR A 4 -14.43 3.94 -10.84
N GLY A 5 -14.62 4.48 -9.63
CA GLY A 5 -14.52 5.92 -9.38
C GLY A 5 -15.84 6.69 -9.28
N ARG A 6 -17.00 6.04 -9.39
CA ARG A 6 -18.32 6.70 -9.19
C ARG A 6 -19.07 6.27 -7.94
N TYR A 7 -18.61 5.20 -7.25
CA TYR A 7 -19.28 4.75 -6.04
C TYR A 7 -18.91 5.64 -4.85
N ARG A 8 -19.93 6.02 -4.08
CA ARG A 8 -19.80 6.77 -2.83
C ARG A 8 -20.50 6.00 -1.72
N GLY A 9 -19.70 5.40 -0.84
CA GLY A 9 -20.21 4.76 0.36
C GLY A 9 -20.68 5.78 1.40
N ARG A 10 -21.62 5.40 2.23
CA ARG A 10 -22.09 6.19 3.40
C ARG A 10 -21.08 6.12 4.55
N ASN A 11 -20.35 5.03 4.65
CA ASN A 11 -19.33 4.72 5.65
C ASN A 11 -18.36 3.66 5.11
N ASN A 12 -17.37 3.27 5.91
CA ASN A 12 -16.37 2.28 5.51
C ASN A 12 -16.98 0.93 5.15
N GLN A 13 -17.92 0.43 5.96
CA GLN A 13 -18.56 -0.85 5.72
C GLN A 13 -19.31 -0.89 4.37
N ASP A 14 -20.07 0.15 4.05
CA ASP A 14 -20.82 0.27 2.79
C ASP A 14 -19.87 0.28 1.57
N LEU A 15 -18.72 0.98 1.68
CA LEU A 15 -17.68 0.99 0.66
C LEU A 15 -17.08 -0.42 0.46
N VAL A 16 -16.68 -1.10 1.53
CA VAL A 16 -16.04 -2.42 1.46
C VAL A 16 -17.01 -3.49 0.94
N GLU A 17 -18.28 -3.44 1.35
CA GLU A 17 -19.33 -4.29 0.80
C GLU A 17 -19.54 -4.07 -0.70
N HIS A 18 -19.48 -2.81 -1.16
CA HIS A 18 -19.52 -2.51 -2.60
C HIS A 18 -18.36 -3.16 -3.34
N LEU A 19 -17.13 -3.04 -2.83
CA LEU A 19 -15.94 -3.67 -3.43
C LEU A 19 -16.06 -5.19 -3.47
N ARG A 20 -16.69 -5.81 -2.46
CA ARG A 20 -16.99 -7.25 -2.43
C ARG A 20 -18.02 -7.63 -3.48
N ARG A 21 -19.17 -6.91 -3.55
CA ARG A 21 -20.21 -7.15 -4.57
C ARG A 21 -19.68 -6.97 -5.99
N SER A 22 -18.78 -6.01 -6.22
CA SER A 22 -18.13 -5.75 -7.50
C SER A 22 -16.99 -6.73 -7.83
N ARG A 23 -16.74 -7.72 -6.96
CA ARG A 23 -15.68 -8.73 -7.10
C ARG A 23 -14.26 -8.17 -7.19
N VAL A 24 -14.04 -6.96 -6.68
CA VAL A 24 -12.69 -6.42 -6.45
C VAL A 24 -12.07 -7.14 -5.25
N ILE A 25 -12.82 -7.23 -4.14
CA ILE A 25 -12.48 -8.09 -3.01
C ILE A 25 -13.04 -9.49 -3.26
N LYS A 26 -12.17 -10.49 -3.17
CA LYS A 26 -12.49 -11.92 -3.42
C LYS A 26 -12.31 -12.75 -2.15
N SER A 27 -11.24 -12.52 -1.39
CA SER A 27 -10.94 -13.26 -0.18
C SER A 27 -11.65 -12.69 1.04
N ASP A 28 -12.00 -13.54 2.00
CA ASP A 28 -12.61 -13.13 3.26
C ASP A 28 -11.62 -12.33 4.10
N ARG A 29 -10.34 -12.70 4.09
CA ARG A 29 -9.29 -11.98 4.82
C ARG A 29 -9.13 -10.52 4.39
N VAL A 30 -9.16 -10.25 3.08
CA VAL A 30 -9.11 -8.87 2.56
C VAL A 30 -10.40 -8.12 2.92
N PHE A 31 -11.56 -8.78 2.85
CA PHE A 31 -12.83 -8.20 3.26
C PHE A 31 -12.84 -7.82 4.74
N GLU A 32 -12.41 -8.72 5.61
CA GLU A 32 -12.35 -8.51 7.06
C GLU A 32 -11.39 -7.37 7.43
N VAL A 33 -10.18 -7.37 6.87
CA VAL A 33 -9.19 -6.33 7.19
C VAL A 33 -9.64 -4.95 6.70
N MET A 34 -10.14 -4.83 5.47
CA MET A 34 -10.61 -3.54 4.96
C MET A 34 -11.89 -3.05 5.67
N SER A 35 -12.70 -3.98 6.20
CA SER A 35 -13.85 -3.62 7.05
C SER A 35 -13.42 -3.11 8.43
N SER A 36 -12.31 -3.63 8.98
CA SER A 36 -11.81 -3.24 10.30
C SER A 36 -10.99 -1.94 10.27
N VAL A 37 -10.29 -1.64 9.16
CA VAL A 37 -9.51 -0.41 8.99
C VAL A 37 -10.39 0.68 8.37
N ASP A 38 -10.80 1.64 9.18
CA ASP A 38 -11.68 2.72 8.70
C ASP A 38 -10.91 3.76 7.90
N ARG A 39 -11.08 3.69 6.55
CA ARG A 39 -10.44 4.64 5.63
C ARG A 39 -10.64 6.10 6.01
N GLY A 40 -11.78 6.46 6.61
CA GLY A 40 -12.08 7.81 7.05
C GLY A 40 -11.08 8.36 8.06
N LYS A 41 -10.45 7.51 8.87
CA LYS A 41 -9.43 7.89 9.85
C LYS A 41 -8.04 8.14 9.25
N TYR A 42 -7.84 7.78 7.98
CA TYR A 42 -6.58 7.96 7.23
C TYR A 42 -6.63 9.16 6.27
N LEU A 43 -7.64 10.01 6.43
CA LEU A 43 -7.84 11.23 5.66
C LEU A 43 -8.09 12.40 6.59
N ASN A 44 -7.40 13.54 6.37
CA ASN A 44 -7.54 14.77 7.17
C ASN A 44 -8.92 15.46 6.99
N THR A 45 -9.88 14.79 6.39
CA THR A 45 -11.21 15.34 6.13
C THR A 45 -12.28 14.40 6.68
N TYR A 46 -13.02 14.86 7.68
CA TYR A 46 -14.30 14.28 8.12
C TYR A 46 -15.38 14.39 7.02
N SER A 47 -15.04 14.11 5.77
CA SER A 47 -15.97 14.37 4.70
C SER A 47 -16.46 13.07 4.09
N SER A 48 -17.68 13.13 3.62
CA SER A 48 -18.35 12.12 2.79
C SER A 48 -17.53 11.67 1.54
N VAL A 49 -16.39 12.30 1.26
CA VAL A 49 -15.45 11.90 0.19
C VAL A 49 -14.50 10.78 0.62
N ALA A 50 -14.32 10.55 1.93
CA ALA A 50 -13.45 9.48 2.44
C ALA A 50 -13.86 8.09 1.90
N TYR A 51 -15.15 7.89 1.69
CA TYR A 51 -15.72 6.62 1.23
C TYR A 51 -16.09 6.63 -0.26
N VAL A 52 -15.55 7.57 -1.01
CA VAL A 52 -15.60 7.55 -2.48
C VAL A 52 -14.53 6.60 -3.02
N ASP A 53 -14.88 5.76 -3.98
CA ASP A 53 -13.90 4.87 -4.63
C ASP A 53 -13.06 5.66 -5.65
N ALA A 54 -12.23 6.56 -5.12
CA ALA A 54 -11.29 7.40 -5.87
C ALA A 54 -10.07 7.74 -5.00
N PRO A 55 -8.91 8.08 -5.59
CA PRO A 55 -7.78 8.62 -4.85
C PRO A 55 -8.15 9.97 -4.24
N GLN A 56 -7.59 10.28 -3.05
CA GLN A 56 -7.81 11.53 -2.32
C GLN A 56 -6.48 12.15 -1.91
N GLY A 57 -6.37 13.49 -2.01
CA GLY A 57 -5.16 14.21 -1.59
C GLY A 57 -4.92 14.11 -0.09
N ILE A 58 -3.67 13.88 0.32
CA ILE A 58 -3.22 13.85 1.72
C ILE A 58 -2.12 14.90 2.01
N GLY A 59 -1.92 15.84 1.10
CA GLY A 59 -0.86 16.84 1.17
C GLY A 59 0.39 16.45 0.37
N TYR A 60 1.33 17.36 0.27
CA TYR A 60 2.65 17.16 -0.36
C TYR A 60 2.59 16.61 -1.81
N GLY A 61 1.51 16.92 -2.55
CA GLY A 61 1.30 16.36 -3.89
C GLY A 61 1.10 14.85 -3.93
N VAL A 62 0.72 14.24 -2.79
CA VAL A 62 0.52 12.79 -2.63
C VAL A 62 -0.96 12.50 -2.39
N THR A 63 -1.38 11.30 -2.75
CA THR A 63 -2.75 10.81 -2.53
C THR A 63 -2.76 9.49 -1.77
N ILE A 64 -3.78 9.28 -0.94
CA ILE A 64 -4.18 7.93 -0.57
C ILE A 64 -4.83 7.30 -1.81
N SER A 65 -4.38 6.13 -2.22
CA SER A 65 -4.87 5.45 -3.40
C SER A 65 -6.38 5.14 -3.32
N ALA A 66 -7.02 4.96 -4.46
CA ALA A 66 -8.42 4.56 -4.50
C ALA A 66 -8.66 3.23 -3.75
N PRO A 67 -9.80 3.08 -3.06
CA PRO A 67 -10.15 1.86 -2.32
C PRO A 67 -10.01 0.57 -3.14
N HIS A 68 -10.46 0.56 -4.40
CA HIS A 68 -10.32 -0.62 -5.27
C HIS A 68 -8.86 -0.98 -5.54
N MET A 69 -7.93 -0.01 -5.58
CA MET A 69 -6.50 -0.26 -5.77
C MET A 69 -5.86 -0.88 -4.53
N HIS A 70 -6.23 -0.42 -3.32
CA HIS A 70 -5.81 -1.05 -2.06
C HIS A 70 -6.33 -2.50 -1.97
N ALA A 71 -7.61 -2.72 -2.27
CA ALA A 71 -8.19 -4.06 -2.30
C ALA A 71 -7.46 -4.96 -3.29
N TYR A 72 -7.18 -4.46 -4.49
CA TYR A 72 -6.47 -5.22 -5.51
C TYR A 72 -5.04 -5.58 -5.09
N ALA A 73 -4.31 -4.65 -4.48
CA ALA A 73 -2.97 -4.89 -3.95
C ALA A 73 -2.99 -5.94 -2.83
N LEU A 74 -3.93 -5.85 -1.89
CA LEU A 74 -4.08 -6.81 -0.79
C LEU A 74 -4.45 -8.21 -1.30
N GLU A 75 -5.32 -8.33 -2.30
CA GLU A 75 -5.66 -9.61 -2.94
C GLU A 75 -4.44 -10.26 -3.62
N LEU A 76 -3.61 -9.45 -4.28
CA LEU A 76 -2.38 -9.95 -4.92
C LEU A 76 -1.33 -10.41 -3.90
N LEU A 77 -1.28 -9.77 -2.74
CA LEU A 77 -0.32 -10.05 -1.67
C LEU A 77 -0.86 -11.03 -0.61
N GLU A 78 -2.13 -11.40 -0.66
CA GLU A 78 -2.84 -12.16 0.38
C GLU A 78 -2.11 -13.43 0.81
N GLU A 79 -1.57 -14.20 -0.15
CA GLU A 79 -0.81 -15.42 0.12
C GLU A 79 0.55 -15.17 0.80
N LYS A 80 1.08 -13.95 0.73
CA LYS A 80 2.38 -13.55 1.29
C LYS A 80 2.22 -12.86 2.65
N LEU A 81 1.04 -12.35 2.94
CA LEU A 81 0.69 -11.70 4.21
C LEU A 81 0.16 -12.73 5.20
N ARG A 82 1.04 -13.56 5.75
CA ARG A 82 0.73 -14.63 6.70
C ARG A 82 1.31 -14.32 8.08
N ASN A 83 0.81 -15.01 9.11
CA ASN A 83 1.32 -14.81 10.46
C ASN A 83 2.85 -15.03 10.52
N GLY A 84 3.55 -14.04 11.08
CA GLY A 84 5.00 -14.06 11.23
C GLY A 84 5.80 -13.63 10.00
N THR A 85 5.15 -13.24 8.90
CA THR A 85 5.84 -12.70 7.70
C THR A 85 6.21 -11.23 7.86
N ARG A 86 7.01 -10.71 6.93
CA ARG A 86 7.43 -9.30 6.86
C ARG A 86 6.98 -8.65 5.57
N ALA A 87 6.44 -7.44 5.70
CA ALA A 87 6.03 -6.64 4.54
C ALA A 87 6.69 -5.27 4.55
N LEU A 88 6.96 -4.74 3.36
CA LEU A 88 7.42 -3.37 3.15
C LEU A 88 6.40 -2.62 2.30
N ASP A 89 5.98 -1.46 2.78
CA ASP A 89 5.09 -0.52 2.08
C ASP A 89 5.89 0.73 1.70
N VAL A 90 6.27 0.83 0.43
CA VAL A 90 7.06 1.93 -0.12
C VAL A 90 6.14 3.05 -0.57
N GLY A 91 6.32 4.24 0.00
CA GLY A 91 5.38 5.35 -0.15
C GLY A 91 4.15 5.14 0.73
N SER A 92 4.36 4.89 2.03
CA SER A 92 3.30 4.53 2.99
C SER A 92 2.24 5.63 3.17
N GLY A 93 2.58 6.88 2.86
CA GLY A 93 1.66 8.01 2.83
C GLY A 93 0.84 8.15 4.11
N SER A 94 -0.47 7.88 4.02
CA SER A 94 -1.39 7.94 5.17
C SER A 94 -1.24 6.80 6.17
N GLY A 95 -0.51 5.72 5.84
CA GLY A 95 -0.37 4.50 6.64
C GLY A 95 -1.51 3.47 6.48
N TYR A 96 -2.51 3.76 5.64
CA TYR A 96 -3.69 2.89 5.48
C TYR A 96 -3.32 1.47 5.06
N LEU A 97 -2.56 1.32 3.97
CA LEU A 97 -2.19 0.00 3.46
C LEU A 97 -1.21 -0.72 4.40
N THR A 98 -0.30 0.03 5.01
CA THR A 98 0.63 -0.50 6.03
C THR A 98 -0.14 -1.15 7.19
N ALA A 99 -1.19 -0.48 7.71
CA ALA A 99 -2.06 -1.02 8.76
C ALA A 99 -2.81 -2.28 8.30
N CYS A 100 -3.40 -2.25 7.09
CA CYS A 100 -4.06 -3.42 6.52
C CYS A 100 -3.11 -4.63 6.41
N MET A 101 -1.90 -4.44 5.89
CA MET A 101 -0.91 -5.51 5.78
C MET A 101 -0.51 -6.06 7.15
N ALA A 102 -0.29 -5.19 8.16
CA ALA A 102 0.04 -5.61 9.52
C ALA A 102 -1.05 -6.48 10.14
N LEU A 103 -2.32 -6.10 9.98
CA LEU A 103 -3.45 -6.88 10.48
C LEU A 103 -3.56 -8.24 9.78
N MET A 104 -3.36 -8.30 8.46
CA MET A 104 -3.36 -9.57 7.72
C MET A 104 -2.25 -10.52 8.15
N MET A 105 -1.11 -10.00 8.60
CA MET A 105 0.02 -10.82 9.07
C MET A 105 -0.10 -11.29 10.52
N GLY A 106 -1.16 -10.91 11.23
CA GLY A 106 -1.41 -11.35 12.59
C GLY A 106 -0.38 -10.83 13.62
N PRO A 107 -0.36 -11.41 14.84
CA PRO A 107 0.37 -10.84 15.97
C PRO A 107 1.91 -10.96 15.87
N HIS A 108 2.43 -11.81 15.02
CA HIS A 108 3.87 -12.04 14.87
C HIS A 108 4.45 -11.46 13.58
N GLY A 109 3.63 -10.79 12.75
CA GLY A 109 4.06 -10.16 11.52
C GLY A 109 4.59 -8.74 11.76
N LEU A 110 5.40 -8.25 10.82
CA LEU A 110 5.93 -6.89 10.82
C LEU A 110 5.67 -6.21 9.48
N ALA A 111 4.92 -5.12 9.48
CA ALA A 111 4.79 -4.20 8.35
C ALA A 111 5.69 -2.98 8.56
N VAL A 112 6.60 -2.73 7.63
CA VAL A 112 7.41 -1.52 7.59
C VAL A 112 6.82 -0.58 6.57
N GLY A 113 6.43 0.63 7.00
CA GLY A 113 6.03 1.73 6.12
C GLY A 113 7.18 2.71 5.95
N ILE A 114 7.62 2.95 4.71
CA ILE A 114 8.68 3.92 4.42
C ILE A 114 8.13 5.06 3.56
N ASP A 115 8.40 6.30 3.98
CA ASP A 115 8.12 7.50 3.20
C ASP A 115 9.29 8.48 3.31
N HIS A 116 9.56 9.25 2.25
CA HIS A 116 10.66 10.23 2.26
C HIS A 116 10.24 11.58 2.87
N ILE A 117 8.94 11.81 3.10
CA ILE A 117 8.37 13.01 3.69
C ILE A 117 8.14 12.77 5.19
N PRO A 118 8.89 13.42 6.11
CA PRO A 118 8.73 13.21 7.54
C PRO A 118 7.31 13.51 8.05
N GLU A 119 6.65 14.49 7.46
CA GLU A 119 5.29 14.88 7.81
C GLU A 119 4.27 13.80 7.44
N LEU A 120 4.47 13.08 6.31
CA LEU A 120 3.62 11.93 5.95
C LEU A 120 3.86 10.75 6.88
N ARG A 121 5.11 10.50 7.28
CA ARG A 121 5.43 9.50 8.30
C ARG A 121 4.73 9.81 9.63
N ALA A 122 4.72 11.09 10.05
CA ALA A 122 4.04 11.54 11.27
C ALA A 122 2.51 11.39 11.14
N LEU A 123 1.95 11.77 9.98
CA LEU A 123 0.53 11.57 9.66
C LEU A 123 0.14 10.08 9.73
N ALA A 124 0.94 9.19 9.14
CA ALA A 124 0.70 7.75 9.19
C ALA A 124 0.66 7.23 10.63
N GLU A 125 1.58 7.69 11.49
CA GLU A 125 1.61 7.31 12.90
C GLU A 125 0.37 7.79 13.65
N GLU A 126 -0.07 9.03 13.43
CA GLU A 126 -1.28 9.58 14.03
C GLU A 126 -2.53 8.80 13.59
N ASN A 127 -2.68 8.55 12.29
CA ASN A 127 -3.81 7.82 11.74
C ASN A 127 -3.90 6.39 12.31
N ILE A 128 -2.78 5.66 12.33
CA ILE A 128 -2.74 4.30 12.89
C ILE A 128 -3.02 4.34 14.40
N ARG A 129 -2.52 5.34 15.12
CA ARG A 129 -2.81 5.52 16.55
C ARG A 129 -4.30 5.73 16.82
N LEU A 130 -4.99 6.47 15.95
CA LEU A 130 -6.43 6.73 16.07
C LEU A 130 -7.31 5.53 15.71
N ASP A 131 -6.81 4.59 14.90
CA ASP A 131 -7.60 3.47 14.40
C ASP A 131 -7.19 2.14 15.05
N HIS A 132 -5.89 1.83 15.06
CA HIS A 132 -5.29 0.57 15.49
C HIS A 132 -4.00 0.80 16.28
N GLN A 133 -4.09 1.50 17.42
CA GLN A 133 -2.95 1.85 18.26
C GLN A 133 -2.11 0.63 18.67
N GLU A 134 -2.74 -0.53 18.82
CA GLU A 134 -2.08 -1.78 19.17
C GLU A 134 -1.00 -2.18 18.16
N LEU A 135 -1.15 -1.85 16.89
CA LEU A 135 -0.15 -2.15 15.85
C LEU A 135 1.19 -1.47 16.11
N LEU A 136 1.15 -0.24 16.65
CA LEU A 136 2.34 0.51 17.04
C LEU A 136 2.90 0.02 18.38
N ASN A 137 2.04 -0.20 19.35
CA ASN A 137 2.43 -0.60 20.70
C ASN A 137 3.08 -1.99 20.74
N ASP A 138 2.58 -2.91 19.92
CA ASP A 138 3.04 -4.30 19.83
C ASP A 138 4.24 -4.46 18.86
N GLY A 139 4.67 -3.36 18.22
CA GLY A 139 5.77 -3.37 17.23
C GLY A 139 5.44 -4.09 15.92
N ARG A 140 4.14 -4.23 15.59
CA ARG A 140 3.68 -4.85 14.35
C ARG A 140 3.75 -3.91 13.15
N VAL A 141 3.84 -2.62 13.42
CA VAL A 141 4.08 -1.56 12.44
C VAL A 141 5.32 -0.77 12.85
N GLU A 142 6.26 -0.60 11.92
CA GLU A 142 7.39 0.31 12.01
C GLU A 142 7.30 1.34 10.89
N LEU A 143 7.28 2.63 11.25
CA LEU A 143 7.23 3.73 10.29
C LEU A 143 8.57 4.46 10.24
N VAL A 144 9.17 4.54 9.06
CA VAL A 144 10.50 5.10 8.85
C VAL A 144 10.50 6.23 7.82
N VAL A 145 11.36 7.22 8.04
CA VAL A 145 11.67 8.26 7.05
C VAL A 145 12.87 7.79 6.24
N GLY A 146 12.72 7.67 4.92
CA GLY A 146 13.81 7.24 4.06
C GLY A 146 13.46 7.23 2.58
N ASP A 147 14.46 7.03 1.76
CA ASP A 147 14.29 6.89 0.31
C ASP A 147 13.75 5.49 -0.03
N GLY A 148 12.46 5.41 -0.30
CA GLY A 148 11.80 4.15 -0.63
C GLY A 148 12.35 3.43 -1.87
N ARG A 149 13.06 4.14 -2.76
CA ARG A 149 13.75 3.52 -3.92
C ARG A 149 14.86 2.57 -3.49
N LEU A 150 15.41 2.79 -2.30
CA LEU A 150 16.46 1.95 -1.69
C LEU A 150 15.88 0.83 -0.82
N GLY A 151 14.57 0.86 -0.55
CA GLY A 151 13.93 -0.04 0.40
C GLY A 151 14.36 0.20 1.85
N TYR A 152 14.28 -0.86 2.67
CA TYR A 152 14.70 -0.81 4.07
C TYR A 152 15.37 -2.16 4.48
N PRO A 153 16.66 -2.37 4.11
CA PRO A 153 17.32 -3.66 4.26
C PRO A 153 17.43 -4.15 5.70
N SER A 154 17.47 -3.23 6.69
CA SER A 154 17.62 -3.57 8.11
C SER A 154 16.50 -4.44 8.69
N ARG A 155 15.34 -4.52 8.02
CA ARG A 155 14.21 -5.38 8.40
C ARG A 155 13.92 -6.48 7.39
N GLY A 156 14.65 -6.51 6.28
CA GLY A 156 14.53 -7.56 5.27
C GLY A 156 15.07 -8.93 5.74
N PRO A 157 14.91 -9.98 4.92
CA PRO A 157 14.16 -9.97 3.68
C PRO A 157 12.65 -9.91 3.90
N TYR A 158 11.89 -9.49 2.84
CA TYR A 158 10.44 -9.28 2.90
C TYR A 158 9.70 -10.34 2.09
N ASP A 159 8.61 -10.86 2.65
CA ASP A 159 7.70 -11.78 1.96
C ASP A 159 6.76 -11.04 1.01
N ALA A 160 6.40 -9.81 1.35
CA ALA A 160 5.57 -8.93 0.54
C ALA A 160 6.18 -7.52 0.46
N ILE A 161 6.23 -6.95 -0.75
CA ILE A 161 6.57 -5.54 -0.95
C ILE A 161 5.48 -4.91 -1.81
N HIS A 162 4.93 -3.80 -1.33
CA HIS A 162 4.05 -2.92 -2.09
C HIS A 162 4.77 -1.61 -2.40
N VAL A 163 4.56 -1.06 -3.59
CA VAL A 163 5.05 0.27 -3.96
C VAL A 163 3.88 1.14 -4.38
N GLY A 164 3.60 2.18 -3.60
CA GLY A 164 2.49 3.12 -3.79
C GLY A 164 2.78 4.25 -4.79
N ALA A 165 3.86 4.16 -5.56
CA ALA A 165 4.29 5.15 -6.53
C ALA A 165 4.91 4.47 -7.77
N ALA A 166 4.83 5.11 -8.95
CA ALA A 166 5.30 4.50 -10.19
C ALA A 166 6.83 4.58 -10.34
N ALA A 167 7.47 3.42 -10.45
CA ALA A 167 8.89 3.32 -10.75
C ALA A 167 9.13 3.48 -12.26
N LYS A 168 10.08 4.34 -12.62
CA LYS A 168 10.48 4.55 -14.02
C LYS A 168 11.22 3.34 -14.59
N GLU A 169 12.00 2.69 -13.74
CA GLU A 169 12.85 1.54 -14.07
C GLU A 169 12.63 0.43 -13.03
N MET A 170 13.06 -0.78 -13.35
CA MET A 170 12.95 -1.92 -12.45
C MET A 170 13.64 -1.64 -11.11
N PRO A 171 12.94 -1.68 -9.98
CA PRO A 171 13.50 -1.29 -8.68
C PRO A 171 14.36 -2.43 -8.09
N GLN A 172 15.57 -2.60 -8.63
CA GLN A 172 16.47 -3.68 -8.24
C GLN A 172 16.71 -3.76 -6.73
N PRO A 173 16.92 -2.63 -5.99
CA PRO A 173 17.09 -2.71 -4.54
C PRO A 173 15.91 -3.33 -3.79
N LEU A 174 14.68 -3.19 -4.31
CA LEU A 174 13.50 -3.81 -3.70
C LEU A 174 13.42 -5.30 -4.04
N ILE A 175 13.80 -5.68 -5.26
CA ILE A 175 13.86 -7.10 -5.68
C ILE A 175 14.91 -7.86 -4.85
N ASP A 176 16.05 -7.24 -4.59
CA ASP A 176 17.11 -7.85 -3.79
C ASP A 176 16.66 -8.12 -2.35
N GLN A 177 15.77 -7.29 -1.81
CA GLN A 177 15.20 -7.42 -0.48
C GLN A 177 13.99 -8.38 -0.39
N LEU A 178 13.53 -8.97 -1.52
CA LEU A 178 12.52 -10.02 -1.47
C LEU A 178 13.09 -11.30 -0.86
N ALA A 179 12.34 -11.90 0.05
CA ALA A 179 12.58 -13.26 0.52
C ALA A 179 12.42 -14.27 -0.63
N PRO A 180 13.08 -15.42 -0.59
CA PRO A 180 12.72 -16.55 -1.44
C PRO A 180 11.22 -16.89 -1.25
N GLY A 181 10.47 -16.96 -2.34
CA GLY A 181 9.01 -17.10 -2.32
C GLY A 181 8.23 -15.79 -2.15
N GLY A 182 8.90 -14.65 -1.99
CA GLY A 182 8.29 -13.33 -1.81
C GLY A 182 7.73 -12.73 -3.09
N ARG A 183 6.90 -11.68 -2.93
CA ARG A 183 6.22 -10.95 -4.02
C ARG A 183 6.32 -9.45 -3.85
N LEU A 184 6.65 -8.77 -4.94
CA LEU A 184 6.62 -7.31 -5.07
C LEU A 184 5.51 -6.93 -6.06
N ILE A 185 4.69 -5.94 -5.67
CA ILE A 185 3.70 -5.28 -6.53
C ILE A 185 4.13 -3.84 -6.72
N VAL A 186 4.35 -3.43 -7.97
CA VAL A 186 4.87 -2.09 -8.29
C VAL A 186 4.26 -1.54 -9.58
N PRO A 187 3.76 -0.29 -9.59
CA PRO A 187 3.43 0.42 -10.82
C PRO A 187 4.72 0.76 -11.57
N MET A 188 4.79 0.46 -12.88
CA MET A 188 5.95 0.76 -13.70
C MET A 188 5.55 1.57 -14.93
N GLY A 189 6.33 2.57 -15.22
CA GLY A 189 6.15 3.44 -16.39
C GLY A 189 6.54 4.88 -16.09
N PRO A 190 6.66 5.70 -17.14
CA PRO A 190 7.01 7.11 -16.99
C PRO A 190 5.87 7.92 -16.38
N GLU A 191 6.21 9.04 -15.78
CA GLU A 191 5.25 9.99 -15.27
C GLU A 191 4.36 10.55 -16.39
N ASN A 192 3.06 10.75 -16.10
CA ASN A 192 2.06 11.28 -17.02
C ASN A 192 1.88 10.47 -18.32
N SER A 193 2.20 9.18 -18.29
CA SER A 193 2.05 8.26 -19.41
C SER A 193 1.42 6.96 -18.92
N ASP A 194 1.25 6.03 -19.85
CA ASP A 194 0.73 4.69 -19.53
C ASP A 194 1.67 3.97 -18.57
N GLN A 195 1.14 3.58 -17.43
CA GLN A 195 1.82 2.77 -16.44
C GLN A 195 1.15 1.40 -16.34
N THR A 196 1.91 0.40 -16.02
CA THR A 196 1.42 -0.98 -15.81
C THR A 196 1.75 -1.42 -14.40
N LEU A 197 0.75 -1.93 -13.68
CA LEU A 197 0.99 -2.60 -12.41
C LEU A 197 1.66 -3.94 -12.68
N MET A 198 2.84 -4.13 -12.12
CA MET A 198 3.65 -5.33 -12.26
C MET A 198 3.62 -6.17 -10.99
N GLN A 199 3.55 -7.47 -11.16
CA GLN A 199 3.84 -8.46 -10.13
C GLN A 199 5.21 -9.07 -10.40
N ILE A 200 6.06 -9.06 -9.38
CA ILE A 200 7.40 -9.65 -9.43
C ILE A 200 7.51 -10.67 -8.30
N ASP A 201 7.70 -11.92 -8.66
CA ASP A 201 7.85 -13.03 -7.71
C ASP A 201 9.30 -13.52 -7.70
N LYS A 202 9.88 -13.66 -6.51
CA LYS A 202 11.14 -14.36 -6.32
C LYS A 202 10.84 -15.80 -5.93
N THR A 203 11.23 -16.74 -6.78
CA THR A 203 11.00 -18.16 -6.51
C THR A 203 11.87 -18.68 -5.37
N LEU A 204 11.58 -19.86 -4.85
CA LEU A 204 12.37 -20.45 -3.76
C LEU A 204 13.84 -20.71 -4.15
N ASP A 205 14.12 -20.95 -5.44
CA ASP A 205 15.47 -21.08 -6.01
C ASP A 205 16.09 -19.73 -6.44
N GLY A 206 15.46 -18.60 -6.05
CA GLY A 206 15.99 -17.24 -6.23
C GLY A 206 15.75 -16.61 -7.62
N LYS A 207 15.10 -17.30 -8.55
CA LYS A 207 14.79 -16.76 -9.88
C LYS A 207 13.68 -15.72 -9.81
N ILE A 208 13.74 -14.71 -10.67
CA ILE A 208 12.74 -13.65 -10.76
C ILE A 208 11.77 -13.95 -11.89
N LYS A 209 10.47 -13.94 -11.54
CA LYS A 209 9.36 -14.04 -12.50
C LYS A 209 8.58 -12.72 -12.48
N GLN A 210 8.21 -12.23 -13.66
CA GLN A 210 7.49 -10.96 -13.82
C GLN A 210 6.19 -11.21 -14.59
N ARG A 211 5.13 -10.48 -14.19
CA ARG A 211 3.85 -10.48 -14.86
C ARG A 211 3.24 -9.09 -14.90
N SER A 212 2.86 -8.64 -16.09
CA SER A 212 2.03 -7.44 -16.26
C SER A 212 0.58 -7.75 -15.86
N LEU A 213 -0.05 -6.87 -15.10
CA LEU A 213 -1.40 -7.07 -14.57
C LEU A 213 -2.42 -6.16 -15.26
N ILE A 214 -2.46 -4.88 -14.89
CA ILE A 214 -3.43 -3.90 -15.38
C ILE A 214 -2.75 -2.55 -15.66
N GLY A 215 -3.35 -1.74 -16.55
CA GLY A 215 -3.00 -0.33 -16.71
C GLY A 215 -3.41 0.47 -15.49
N VAL A 216 -2.55 1.38 -15.04
CA VAL A 216 -2.74 2.21 -13.83
C VAL A 216 -2.19 3.62 -14.03
N VAL A 217 -2.55 4.54 -13.12
CA VAL A 217 -1.98 5.88 -13.03
C VAL A 217 -1.62 6.15 -11.58
N PHE A 218 -0.33 6.30 -11.31
CA PHE A 218 0.24 6.61 -9.99
C PHE A 218 1.13 7.85 -10.05
N VAL A 219 1.29 8.52 -8.90
CA VAL A 219 2.35 9.52 -8.71
C VAL A 219 3.72 8.84 -8.88
N PRO A 220 4.75 9.59 -9.34
CA PRO A 220 6.06 8.99 -9.56
C PRO A 220 6.79 8.66 -8.26
N LEU A 221 7.52 7.56 -8.26
CA LEU A 221 8.50 7.23 -7.24
C LEU A 221 9.74 8.13 -7.47
N THR A 222 9.91 9.17 -6.62
CA THR A 222 10.86 10.26 -6.83
C THR A 222 11.67 10.57 -5.57
N ASP A 223 12.59 11.52 -5.66
CA ASP A 223 13.32 12.06 -4.52
C ASP A 223 12.50 13.11 -3.75
N LYS A 224 12.93 13.38 -2.51
CA LYS A 224 12.26 14.30 -1.59
C LYS A 224 12.17 15.73 -2.12
N GLU A 225 13.25 16.26 -2.72
CA GLU A 225 13.29 17.63 -3.22
C GLU A 225 12.29 17.83 -4.37
N ARG A 226 12.22 16.86 -5.27
CA ARG A 226 11.24 16.89 -6.37
C ARG A 226 9.81 16.78 -5.86
N GLN A 227 9.57 16.00 -4.79
CA GLN A 227 8.24 15.86 -4.19
C GLN A 227 7.79 17.19 -3.57
N TYR A 228 8.64 17.88 -2.80
CA TYR A 228 8.30 19.20 -2.21
C TYR A 228 8.03 20.30 -3.23
N ARG A 229 8.62 20.24 -4.43
CA ARG A 229 8.33 21.22 -5.50
C ARG A 229 6.95 21.02 -6.15
N ARG A 230 6.25 19.94 -5.81
CA ARG A 230 4.90 19.59 -6.31
C ARG A 230 3.80 19.89 -5.30
N SER A 231 4.17 20.23 -4.07
CA SER A 231 3.24 20.53 -2.97
C SER A 231 2.78 21.99 -2.99
#